data_315d716835704913528a3837ba9c5f16
#
_entry.id   315d716835704913528a3837ba9c5f16
#
_cell.length_a   1.000
_cell.length_b   1.000
_cell.length_c   1.000
_cell.angle_alpha   90.00
_cell.angle_beta   90.00
_cell.angle_gamma   90.00
#
_symmetry.space_group_name_H-M   'P 1'
#
loop_
_entity.id
_entity.type
_entity.pdbx_description
1 polymer ?
#
loop_
_entity_poly.entity_id
_entity_poly.type
_entity_poly.pdbx_seq_one_letter_code
_entity_poly.pdbx_strand_id
1 'polypeptide(L)'
;MVQINPHINFNGNAEEAFTFYKSVFGGEFTKLVRFKDIASDEFPVAEKEEYKIMHIALPVGNNLLMANDVPESMGVTNENENRSKIAISAESKEEAAKLFNGLSAGGQIEMPFAESFGGSYFGMFRDKYGIEWMVEFDPNNKGQI
;
A
#
# COMPACT_ATOMS: atom_id res chain seq x y z
N MET A 1 -4.75 22.82 -1.31
CA MET A 1 -5.75 21.76 -1.45
C MET A 1 -5.48 20.63 -0.49
N VAL A 2 -6.54 20.11 0.13
CA VAL A 2 -6.40 18.97 1.03
C VAL A 2 -6.11 17.72 0.19
N GLN A 3 -5.20 16.86 0.68
CA GLN A 3 -4.93 15.55 0.10
C GLN A 3 -5.15 14.49 1.15
N ILE A 4 -5.65 13.34 0.73
CA ILE A 4 -5.77 12.15 1.57
C ILE A 4 -4.83 11.09 1.01
N ASN A 5 -3.89 10.65 1.82
CA ASN A 5 -2.89 9.69 1.42
C ASN A 5 -2.94 8.47 2.34
N PRO A 6 -2.92 7.25 1.79
CA PRO A 6 -2.85 6.05 2.63
C PRO A 6 -1.53 5.98 3.38
N HIS A 7 -1.59 5.58 4.64
CA HIS A 7 -0.40 5.34 5.45
C HIS A 7 -0.57 4.00 6.16
N ILE A 8 0.37 3.09 5.95
CA ILE A 8 0.27 1.71 6.43
C ILE A 8 1.31 1.46 7.51
N ASN A 9 0.91 0.75 8.55
CA ASN A 9 1.82 0.30 9.61
C ASN A 9 2.22 -1.15 9.35
N PHE A 10 3.52 -1.43 9.39
CA PHE A 10 4.06 -2.78 9.23
C PHE A 10 4.81 -3.22 10.48
N ASN A 11 5.00 -4.52 10.63
CA ASN A 11 5.72 -5.13 11.75
C ASN A 11 7.17 -5.45 11.37
N GLY A 12 7.84 -4.53 10.68
CA GLY A 12 9.25 -4.68 10.33
C GLY A 12 9.52 -5.00 8.87
N ASN A 13 8.48 -5.18 8.06
CA ASN A 13 8.62 -5.53 6.65
C ASN A 13 8.12 -4.47 5.68
N ALA A 14 8.11 -3.20 6.10
CA ALA A 14 7.65 -2.10 5.25
C ALA A 14 8.46 -1.97 3.96
N GLU A 15 9.78 -2.09 4.05
CA GLU A 15 10.63 -1.96 2.87
C GLU A 15 10.37 -3.08 1.86
N GLU A 16 10.22 -4.31 2.33
CA GLU A 16 9.92 -5.44 1.47
C GLU A 16 8.57 -5.26 0.78
N ALA A 17 7.55 -4.86 1.53
CA ALA A 17 6.22 -4.62 0.98
C ALA A 17 6.26 -3.50 -0.06
N PHE A 18 6.95 -2.40 0.23
CA PHE A 18 7.02 -1.26 -0.68
C PHE A 18 7.87 -1.52 -1.91
N THR A 19 8.89 -2.37 -1.81
CA THR A 19 9.62 -2.84 -2.98
C THR A 19 8.69 -3.62 -3.91
N PHE A 20 7.82 -4.44 -3.34
CA PHE A 20 6.78 -5.14 -4.10
C PHE A 20 5.81 -4.16 -4.75
N TYR A 21 5.28 -3.18 -3.99
CA TYR A 21 4.35 -2.19 -4.54
C TYR A 21 5.00 -1.38 -5.66
N LYS A 22 6.26 -0.99 -5.49
CA LYS A 22 7.01 -0.29 -6.53
C LYS A 22 7.11 -1.12 -7.80
N SER A 23 7.30 -2.42 -7.68
CA SER A 23 7.38 -3.32 -8.84
C SER A 23 6.08 -3.37 -9.63
N VAL A 24 4.94 -3.11 -8.98
CA VAL A 24 3.62 -3.11 -9.61
C VAL A 24 3.25 -1.73 -10.15
N PHE A 25 3.38 -0.70 -9.30
CA PHE A 25 2.99 0.66 -9.69
C PHE A 25 4.03 1.38 -10.51
N GLY A 26 5.31 1.02 -10.38
CA GLY A 26 6.40 1.75 -10.99
C GLY A 26 6.81 2.97 -10.15
N GLY A 27 7.64 3.83 -10.74
CA GLY A 27 8.09 5.05 -10.07
C GLY A 27 9.26 4.81 -9.14
N GLU A 28 9.54 5.82 -8.32
CA GLU A 28 10.64 5.80 -7.36
C GLU A 28 10.15 6.30 -6.01
N PHE A 29 10.76 5.81 -4.93
CA PHE A 29 10.47 6.35 -3.60
C PHE A 29 10.91 7.81 -3.53
N THR A 30 10.03 8.69 -3.04
CA THR A 30 10.36 10.08 -2.81
C THR A 30 10.96 10.30 -1.43
N LYS A 31 10.73 9.36 -0.50
CA LYS A 31 11.33 9.35 0.83
C LYS A 31 11.59 7.92 1.26
N LEU A 32 12.71 7.72 1.92
CA LEU A 32 13.02 6.48 2.61
C LEU A 32 13.91 6.86 3.79
N VAL A 33 13.35 6.82 5.00
CA VAL A 33 14.04 7.19 6.22
C VAL A 33 14.05 6.00 7.16
N ARG A 34 15.22 5.63 7.65
CA ARG A 34 15.35 4.54 8.63
C ARG A 34 15.43 5.14 10.02
N PHE A 35 15.12 4.34 11.03
CA PHE A 35 15.20 4.83 12.41
C PHE A 35 16.62 5.30 12.76
N LYS A 36 17.66 4.65 12.25
CA LYS A 36 19.05 5.09 12.49
C LYS A 36 19.32 6.51 12.01
N ASP A 37 18.60 6.97 10.99
CA ASP A 37 18.82 8.29 10.40
C ASP A 37 18.37 9.42 11.31
N ILE A 38 17.48 9.13 12.26
CA ILE A 38 16.95 10.11 13.21
C ILE A 38 17.42 9.86 14.64
N ALA A 39 18.24 8.84 14.84
CA ALA A 39 18.72 8.47 16.19
C ALA A 39 19.56 9.59 16.80
N SER A 40 19.33 9.90 18.06
CA SER A 40 20.07 10.90 18.82
C SER A 40 19.96 10.58 20.32
N ASP A 41 20.68 11.34 21.13
CA ASP A 41 20.57 11.19 22.59
C ASP A 41 19.15 11.50 23.09
N GLU A 42 18.47 12.43 22.41
CA GLU A 42 17.08 12.78 22.74
C GLU A 42 16.09 11.78 22.18
N PHE A 43 16.48 11.05 21.11
CA PHE A 43 15.63 10.07 20.45
C PHE A 43 16.44 8.79 20.24
N PRO A 44 16.69 8.02 21.31
CA PRO A 44 17.48 6.79 21.20
C PRO A 44 16.73 5.71 20.43
N VAL A 45 17.46 4.95 19.61
CA VAL A 45 16.92 3.86 18.81
C VAL A 45 17.62 2.58 19.20
N ALA A 46 16.83 1.53 19.52
CA ALA A 46 17.39 0.22 19.83
C ALA A 46 18.12 -0.34 18.60
N GLU A 47 19.22 -1.05 18.84
CA GLU A 47 20.06 -1.60 17.77
C GLU A 47 19.25 -2.44 16.78
N LYS A 48 18.33 -3.26 17.26
CA LYS A 48 17.49 -4.11 16.41
C LYS A 48 16.48 -3.35 15.55
N GLU A 49 16.25 -2.06 15.86
CA GLU A 49 15.30 -1.21 15.14
C GLU A 49 15.98 -0.27 14.14
N GLU A 50 17.31 -0.18 14.13
CA GLU A 50 18.06 0.84 13.39
C GLU A 50 17.77 0.85 11.89
N TYR A 51 17.62 -0.32 11.27
CA TYR A 51 17.45 -0.43 9.81
C TYR A 51 15.99 -0.51 9.39
N LYS A 52 15.07 -0.59 10.34
CA LYS A 52 13.64 -0.57 10.02
C LYS A 52 13.23 0.81 9.53
N ILE A 53 12.09 0.84 8.86
CA ILE A 53 11.63 2.04 8.18
C ILE A 53 10.87 2.94 9.16
N MET A 54 11.37 4.17 9.32
CA MET A 54 10.66 5.21 10.05
C MET A 54 9.62 5.88 9.14
N HIS A 55 9.96 6.04 7.86
CA HIS A 55 9.03 6.58 6.86
C HIS A 55 9.46 6.21 5.45
N ILE A 56 8.52 5.74 4.64
CA ILE A 56 8.74 5.49 3.21
C ILE A 56 7.53 6.01 2.44
N ALA A 57 7.78 6.60 1.28
CA ALA A 57 6.72 7.15 0.44
C ALA A 57 6.95 6.79 -1.03
N LEU A 58 5.89 6.28 -1.67
CA LEU A 58 5.84 5.95 -3.08
C LEU A 58 4.71 6.73 -3.74
N PRO A 59 5.01 7.65 -4.68
CA PRO A 59 3.95 8.32 -5.42
C PRO A 59 3.16 7.34 -6.28
N VAL A 60 1.83 7.42 -6.20
CA VAL A 60 0.92 6.66 -7.05
C VAL A 60 -0.15 7.62 -7.52
N GLY A 61 -0.16 7.94 -8.82
CA GLY A 61 -1.04 8.98 -9.34
C GLY A 61 -0.76 10.31 -8.65
N ASN A 62 -1.80 10.95 -8.14
CA ASN A 62 -1.68 12.22 -7.43
C ASN A 62 -1.54 12.07 -5.92
N ASN A 63 -1.41 10.84 -5.44
CA ASN A 63 -1.33 10.55 -4.01
C ASN A 63 0.00 9.93 -3.65
N LEU A 64 0.27 9.89 -2.35
CA LEU A 64 1.45 9.19 -1.80
C LEU A 64 0.97 7.98 -1.03
N LEU A 65 1.49 6.82 -1.41
CA LEU A 65 1.35 5.62 -0.60
C LEU A 65 2.50 5.64 0.39
N MET A 66 2.21 5.64 1.68
CA MET A 66 3.22 5.81 2.72
C MET A 66 3.17 4.70 3.75
N ALA A 67 4.25 4.52 4.47
CA ALA A 67 4.30 3.50 5.51
C ALA A 67 5.41 3.77 6.52
N ASN A 68 5.32 3.03 7.61
CA ASN A 68 6.42 2.89 8.57
C ASN A 68 6.36 1.49 9.19
N ASP A 69 7.50 1.08 9.75
CA ASP A 69 7.52 -0.07 10.63
C ASP A 69 7.22 0.41 12.05
N VAL A 70 6.37 -0.32 12.77
CA VAL A 70 6.08 -0.02 14.17
C VAL A 70 7.16 -0.67 15.02
N PRO A 71 7.91 0.12 15.84
CA PRO A 71 8.89 -0.48 16.74
C PRO A 71 8.22 -1.46 17.71
N GLU A 72 8.91 -2.54 18.05
CA GLU A 72 8.36 -3.57 18.94
C GLU A 72 7.90 -2.99 20.30
N SER A 73 8.58 -1.96 20.79
CA SER A 73 8.20 -1.30 22.04
C SER A 73 6.83 -0.62 21.99
N MET A 74 6.31 -0.36 20.78
CA MET A 74 5.02 0.28 20.58
C MET A 74 3.91 -0.72 20.23
N GLY A 75 4.20 -2.00 20.29
CA GLY A 75 3.23 -3.06 20.05
C GLY A 75 3.35 -3.68 18.66
N VAL A 76 2.34 -4.46 18.31
CA VAL A 76 2.30 -5.21 17.05
C VAL A 76 1.01 -4.86 16.32
N THR A 77 1.13 -4.57 15.02
CA THR A 77 -0.06 -4.28 14.20
C THR A 77 -0.78 -5.59 13.87
N ASN A 78 -2.10 -5.48 13.71
CA ASN A 78 -2.92 -6.62 13.30
C ASN A 78 -2.83 -6.80 11.78
N GLU A 79 -2.17 -7.88 11.35
CA GLU A 79 -1.97 -8.16 9.92
C GLU A 79 -3.21 -8.75 9.25
N ASN A 80 -4.29 -8.95 10.00
CA ASN A 80 -5.56 -9.43 9.47
C ASN A 80 -6.67 -8.37 9.58
N GLU A 81 -6.28 -7.10 9.75
CA GLU A 81 -7.20 -5.99 9.84
C GLU A 81 -8.04 -5.90 8.55
N ASN A 82 -9.35 -5.67 8.68
CA ASN A 82 -10.26 -5.60 7.54
C ASN A 82 -11.27 -4.44 7.64
N ARG A 83 -11.00 -3.46 8.51
CA ARG A 83 -11.88 -2.28 8.64
C ARG A 83 -11.69 -1.29 7.52
N SER A 84 -10.56 -1.35 6.83
CA SER A 84 -10.26 -0.42 5.76
C SER A 84 -9.70 -1.15 4.54
N LYS A 85 -9.84 -0.53 3.39
CA LYS A 85 -9.28 -0.99 2.13
C LYS A 85 -8.69 0.20 1.40
N ILE A 86 -7.65 -0.05 0.63
CA ILE A 86 -7.14 0.95 -0.29
C ILE A 86 -7.83 0.73 -1.61
N ALA A 87 -8.54 1.75 -2.08
CA ALA A 87 -9.31 1.68 -3.32
C ALA A 87 -8.53 2.32 -4.45
N ILE A 88 -8.41 1.61 -5.56
CA ILE A 88 -7.75 2.08 -6.77
C ILE A 88 -8.79 2.27 -7.86
N SER A 89 -8.83 3.46 -8.44
CA SER A 89 -9.62 3.75 -9.63
C SER A 89 -8.67 3.81 -10.81
N ALA A 90 -8.76 2.84 -11.70
CA ALA A 90 -7.90 2.77 -12.88
C ALA A 90 -8.50 3.56 -14.04
N GLU A 91 -7.66 3.95 -14.99
CA GLU A 91 -8.09 4.72 -16.16
C GLU A 91 -8.54 3.82 -17.32
N SER A 92 -8.21 2.53 -17.26
CA SER A 92 -8.64 1.56 -18.28
C SER A 92 -8.88 0.20 -17.64
N LYS A 93 -9.63 -0.65 -18.33
CA LYS A 93 -9.84 -2.03 -17.91
C LYS A 93 -8.52 -2.79 -17.86
N GLU A 94 -7.66 -2.56 -18.83
CA GLU A 94 -6.36 -3.23 -18.94
C GLU A 94 -5.46 -2.84 -17.78
N GLU A 95 -5.44 -1.56 -17.39
CA GLU A 95 -4.69 -1.09 -16.24
C GLU A 95 -5.23 -1.70 -14.96
N ALA A 96 -6.56 -1.72 -14.81
CA ALA A 96 -7.19 -2.29 -13.62
C ALA A 96 -6.83 -3.77 -13.48
N ALA A 97 -6.92 -4.54 -14.57
CA ALA A 97 -6.58 -5.96 -14.55
C ALA A 97 -5.12 -6.19 -14.19
N LYS A 98 -4.21 -5.38 -14.75
CA LYS A 98 -2.78 -5.47 -14.47
C LYS A 98 -2.48 -5.21 -13.00
N LEU A 99 -3.09 -4.16 -12.43
CA LEU A 99 -2.91 -3.82 -11.02
C LEU A 99 -3.49 -4.90 -10.11
N PHE A 100 -4.69 -5.39 -10.43
CA PHE A 100 -5.31 -6.45 -9.66
C PHE A 100 -4.43 -7.71 -9.65
N ASN A 101 -3.99 -8.15 -10.82
CA ASN A 101 -3.18 -9.36 -10.93
C ASN A 101 -1.82 -9.19 -10.25
N GLY A 102 -1.19 -8.03 -10.40
CA GLY A 102 0.12 -7.76 -9.81
C GLY A 102 0.07 -7.70 -8.29
N LEU A 103 -0.88 -6.94 -7.74
CA LEU A 103 -0.97 -6.73 -6.30
C LEU A 103 -1.50 -7.97 -5.57
N SER A 104 -2.38 -8.76 -6.20
CA SER A 104 -2.94 -9.94 -5.55
C SER A 104 -2.02 -11.16 -5.60
N ALA A 105 -0.92 -11.09 -6.35
CA ALA A 105 0.01 -12.21 -6.49
C ALA A 105 0.59 -12.60 -5.12
N GLY A 106 0.45 -13.87 -4.77
CA GLY A 106 0.90 -14.39 -3.47
C GLY A 106 -0.03 -14.09 -2.32
N GLY A 107 -1.10 -13.34 -2.57
CA GLY A 107 -2.10 -13.02 -1.57
C GLY A 107 -3.35 -13.87 -1.70
N GLN A 108 -4.48 -13.29 -1.30
CA GLN A 108 -5.77 -13.99 -1.26
C GLN A 108 -6.83 -13.17 -1.96
N ILE A 109 -7.40 -13.71 -3.03
CA ILE A 109 -8.48 -13.05 -3.76
C ILE A 109 -9.78 -13.26 -2.98
N GLU A 110 -10.46 -12.16 -2.66
CA GLU A 110 -11.72 -12.18 -1.92
C GLU A 110 -12.92 -12.07 -2.88
N MET A 111 -12.76 -11.24 -3.92
CA MET A 111 -13.73 -11.12 -5.00
C MET A 111 -12.97 -11.02 -6.31
N PRO A 112 -13.11 -12.00 -7.23
CA PRO A 112 -12.38 -11.96 -8.49
C PRO A 112 -12.69 -10.71 -9.30
N PHE A 113 -11.70 -10.22 -10.04
CA PHE A 113 -11.87 -9.06 -10.90
C PHE A 113 -12.78 -9.43 -12.06
N ALA A 114 -13.96 -8.84 -12.13
CA ALA A 114 -14.97 -9.18 -13.11
C ALA A 114 -15.89 -8.00 -13.39
N GLU A 115 -16.63 -8.11 -14.49
CA GLU A 115 -17.63 -7.12 -14.86
C GLU A 115 -18.74 -7.04 -13.80
N SER A 116 -19.13 -5.83 -13.47
CA SER A 116 -20.19 -5.51 -12.52
C SER A 116 -21.26 -4.68 -13.23
N PHE A 117 -21.89 -3.72 -12.54
CA PHE A 117 -22.93 -2.91 -13.13
C PHE A 117 -22.43 -1.97 -14.22
N GLY A 118 -23.23 -1.78 -15.27
CA GLY A 118 -23.01 -0.72 -16.26
C GLY A 118 -21.70 -0.79 -17.02
N GLY A 119 -21.11 -1.98 -17.12
CA GLY A 119 -19.84 -2.15 -17.82
C GLY A 119 -18.63 -1.83 -16.96
N SER A 120 -18.80 -1.56 -15.67
CA SER A 120 -17.67 -1.38 -14.75
C SER A 120 -17.07 -2.73 -14.39
N TYR A 121 -15.82 -2.70 -13.93
CA TYR A 121 -15.07 -3.86 -13.48
C TYR A 121 -14.58 -3.62 -12.07
N PHE A 122 -14.55 -4.69 -11.27
CA PHE A 122 -14.29 -4.55 -9.83
C PHE A 122 -13.73 -5.85 -9.28
N GLY A 123 -12.81 -5.76 -8.32
CA GLY A 123 -12.30 -6.90 -7.58
C GLY A 123 -11.70 -6.49 -6.27
N MET A 124 -11.60 -7.43 -5.33
CA MET A 124 -11.04 -7.20 -4.00
C MET A 124 -10.11 -8.34 -3.63
N PHE A 125 -9.08 -8.01 -2.85
CA PHE A 125 -8.12 -9.01 -2.41
C PHE A 125 -7.34 -8.50 -1.19
N ARG A 126 -6.72 -9.44 -0.50
CA ARG A 126 -5.71 -9.15 0.52
C ARG A 126 -4.37 -9.50 -0.10
N ASP A 127 -3.40 -8.57 -0.07
CA ASP A 127 -2.10 -8.87 -0.66
C ASP A 127 -1.28 -9.78 0.26
N LYS A 128 -0.11 -10.22 -0.21
CA LYS A 128 0.73 -11.16 0.54
C LYS A 128 1.30 -10.57 1.84
N TYR A 129 1.17 -9.26 2.02
CA TYR A 129 1.60 -8.57 3.25
C TYR A 129 0.43 -8.26 4.18
N GLY A 130 -0.77 -8.70 3.83
CA GLY A 130 -1.95 -8.55 4.67
C GLY A 130 -2.77 -7.31 4.42
N ILE A 131 -2.42 -6.50 3.43
CA ILE A 131 -3.12 -5.25 3.13
C ILE A 131 -4.32 -5.51 2.24
N GLU A 132 -5.47 -4.90 2.59
CA GLU A 132 -6.71 -5.02 1.85
C GLU A 132 -6.78 -3.98 0.74
N TRP A 133 -7.11 -4.44 -0.47
CA TRP A 133 -7.21 -3.61 -1.67
C TRP A 133 -8.51 -3.87 -2.40
N MET A 134 -8.98 -2.85 -3.10
CA MET A 134 -10.02 -3.02 -4.11
C MET A 134 -9.58 -2.26 -5.35
N VAL A 135 -9.85 -2.85 -6.52
CA VAL A 135 -9.49 -2.26 -7.80
C VAL A 135 -10.75 -2.15 -8.65
N GLU A 136 -10.93 -1.00 -9.25
CA GLU A 136 -12.12 -0.69 -10.03
C GLU A 136 -11.75 0.03 -11.31
N PHE A 137 -12.51 -0.25 -12.36
CA PHE A 137 -12.56 0.59 -13.56
C PHE A 137 -14.00 0.82 -13.93
N ASP A 138 -14.40 2.08 -14.08
CA ASP A 138 -15.73 2.46 -14.54
C ASP A 138 -15.56 3.31 -15.79
N PRO A 139 -16.06 2.87 -16.96
CA PRO A 139 -15.92 3.64 -18.19
C PRO A 139 -16.61 5.02 -18.14
N ASN A 140 -17.58 5.20 -17.22
CA ASN A 140 -18.31 6.45 -17.09
C ASN A 140 -17.70 7.41 -16.08
N ASN A 141 -16.84 6.91 -15.18
CA ASN A 141 -16.25 7.70 -14.10
C ASN A 141 -14.76 7.45 -13.98
N LYS A 142 -14.04 7.55 -15.09
CA LYS A 142 -12.60 7.26 -15.13
C LYS A 142 -11.84 8.03 -14.06
N GLY A 143 -11.18 7.30 -13.16
CA GLY A 143 -10.40 7.89 -12.08
C GLY A 143 -11.22 8.52 -10.96
N GLN A 144 -12.51 8.25 -10.91
CA GLN A 144 -13.42 8.79 -9.90
C GLN A 144 -14.37 7.72 -9.41
N ILE A 145 -14.35 7.46 -8.13
CA ILE A 145 -15.30 6.55 -7.49
C ILE A 145 -16.06 7.25 -6.39
#